data_04379040bb9aebc98d2d7084162a80ce
#
_entry.id   04379040bb9aebc98d2d7084162a80ce
#
_cell.length_a   1.000
_cell.length_b   1.000
_cell.length_c   1.000
_cell.angle_alpha   90.00
_cell.angle_beta   90.00
_cell.angle_gamma   90.00
#
_symmetry.space_group_name_H-M   'P 1'
#
loop_
_entity.id
_entity.type
_entity.pdbx_description
1 polymer ?
#
loop_
_entity_poly.entity_id
_entity_poly.type
_entity_poly.pdbx_seq_one_letter_code
_entity_poly.pdbx_strand_id
1 'polypeptide(L)'
;MPIPEPMLSTRAATWPAHGDWMMEPKWDGFRLLAAIDQRGRVRAWSRRGASLGDRLGSLLEPLAAAPRGTVFDTELVALSSCDGRVIQDFATVCRATLQGDAAVAPKLHLVAFDVLELAGEDVRPLPWVKRAELLRESFPIGDRLRLVHTQPASRTAHEKLVALGFEGSVLKRPGSSYRPGRQTTWRKYKATHRATATLCAVRPGRDGDTYALCDLGGRRVTTPGSARLGALIGQQVELAYSRVDADGSLREVRISRTGLEPRDLA
;
A
#
# COMPACT_ATOMS: atom_id res chain seq x y z
N MET A 1 24.34 -6.44 -10.47
CA MET A 1 23.03 -7.10 -10.69
C MET A 1 22.06 -6.05 -11.18
N PRO A 2 21.45 -6.20 -12.36
CA PRO A 2 20.41 -5.29 -12.81
C PRO A 2 19.19 -5.43 -11.89
N ILE A 3 18.55 -4.30 -11.60
CA ILE A 3 17.37 -4.29 -10.72
C ILE A 3 16.17 -4.80 -11.52
N PRO A 4 15.46 -5.84 -11.06
CA PRO A 4 14.27 -6.31 -11.74
C PRO A 4 13.18 -5.22 -11.74
N GLU A 5 12.44 -5.10 -12.83
CA GLU A 5 11.26 -4.25 -12.86
C GLU A 5 10.14 -4.89 -12.03
N PRO A 6 9.50 -4.13 -11.09
CA PRO A 6 8.49 -4.67 -10.21
C PRO A 6 7.17 -5.01 -10.92
N MET A 7 6.56 -6.12 -10.53
CA MET A 7 5.17 -6.43 -10.86
C MET A 7 4.22 -5.51 -10.07
N LEU A 8 3.19 -4.98 -10.73
CA LEU A 8 2.23 -4.04 -10.15
C LEU A 8 0.82 -4.64 -10.12
N SER A 9 0.12 -4.44 -9.02
CA SER A 9 -1.28 -4.84 -8.89
C SER A 9 -2.23 -3.92 -9.67
N THR A 10 -3.31 -4.48 -10.22
CA THR A 10 -4.43 -3.75 -10.82
C THR A 10 -5.42 -3.35 -9.72
N ARG A 11 -5.96 -2.12 -9.78
CA ARG A 11 -7.10 -1.76 -8.92
C ARG A 11 -8.34 -2.52 -9.37
N ALA A 12 -9.02 -3.18 -8.46
CA ALA A 12 -10.27 -3.85 -8.73
C ALA A 12 -11.43 -3.11 -8.05
N ALA A 13 -12.51 -2.89 -8.81
CA ALA A 13 -13.73 -2.26 -8.31
C ALA A 13 -14.67 -3.29 -7.67
N THR A 14 -14.66 -4.52 -8.18
CA THR A 14 -15.54 -5.61 -7.72
C THR A 14 -14.73 -6.77 -7.19
N TRP A 15 -15.23 -7.41 -6.13
CA TRP A 15 -14.65 -8.63 -5.59
C TRP A 15 -14.70 -9.75 -6.63
N PRO A 16 -13.67 -10.60 -6.76
CA PRO A 16 -13.70 -11.68 -7.73
C PRO A 16 -14.82 -12.67 -7.38
N ALA A 17 -15.69 -12.95 -8.36
CA ALA A 17 -16.81 -13.87 -8.16
C ALA A 17 -16.35 -15.34 -8.06
N HIS A 18 -15.24 -15.67 -8.75
CA HIS A 18 -14.74 -17.04 -8.88
C HIS A 18 -13.22 -17.10 -8.90
N GLY A 19 -12.70 -18.29 -8.64
CA GLY A 19 -11.28 -18.65 -8.72
C GLY A 19 -10.57 -18.55 -7.38
N ASP A 20 -9.51 -19.35 -7.26
CA ASP A 20 -8.67 -19.35 -6.07
C ASP A 20 -7.82 -18.10 -6.02
N TRP A 21 -7.98 -17.34 -4.96
CA TRP A 21 -7.18 -16.17 -4.66
C TRP A 21 -6.66 -16.28 -3.24
N MET A 22 -5.39 -15.95 -3.09
CA MET A 22 -4.80 -15.69 -1.79
C MET A 22 -4.80 -14.20 -1.54
N MET A 23 -4.87 -13.81 -0.28
CA MET A 23 -4.98 -12.42 0.13
C MET A 23 -3.92 -12.06 1.16
N GLU A 24 -3.33 -10.89 0.97
CA GLU A 24 -2.37 -10.26 1.87
C GLU A 24 -2.89 -8.89 2.33
N PRO A 25 -2.52 -8.40 3.52
CA PRO A 25 -2.73 -7.01 3.89
C PRO A 25 -2.08 -6.08 2.86
N LYS A 26 -2.81 -5.04 2.46
CA LYS A 26 -2.20 -3.95 1.71
C LYS A 26 -1.54 -2.99 2.67
N TRP A 27 -0.23 -3.07 2.72
CA TRP A 27 0.61 -2.16 3.48
C TRP A 27 0.63 -0.76 2.83
N ASP A 28 0.71 0.27 3.66
CA ASP A 28 0.89 1.64 3.23
C ASP A 28 2.31 2.09 3.56
N GLY A 29 3.19 1.86 2.63
CA GLY A 29 4.61 2.07 2.79
C GLY A 29 5.31 2.47 1.50
N PHE A 30 6.58 2.18 1.46
CA PHE A 30 7.45 2.46 0.33
C PHE A 30 8.05 1.15 -0.19
N ARG A 31 7.64 0.74 -1.38
CA ARG A 31 8.11 -0.52 -1.96
C ARG A 31 9.59 -0.50 -2.24
N LEU A 32 10.28 -1.54 -1.78
CA LEU A 32 11.70 -1.77 -1.99
C LEU A 32 11.96 -3.13 -2.61
N LEU A 33 12.88 -3.19 -3.55
CA LEU A 33 13.59 -4.41 -3.89
C LEU A 33 14.85 -4.47 -3.04
N ALA A 34 14.94 -5.46 -2.17
CA ALA A 34 16.08 -5.68 -1.28
C ALA A 34 16.88 -6.90 -1.78
N ALA A 35 18.18 -6.73 -1.99
CA ALA A 35 19.03 -7.77 -2.57
C ALA A 35 20.29 -8.00 -1.77
N ILE A 36 20.71 -9.27 -1.72
CA ILE A 36 22.01 -9.71 -1.24
C ILE A 36 22.83 -10.12 -2.47
N ASP A 37 23.85 -9.35 -2.81
CA ASP A 37 24.68 -9.65 -3.98
C ASP A 37 25.57 -10.88 -3.75
N GLN A 38 26.26 -11.34 -4.80
CA GLN A 38 27.16 -12.50 -4.73
C GLN A 38 28.34 -12.30 -3.76
N ARG A 39 28.62 -11.05 -3.37
CA ARG A 39 29.65 -10.71 -2.37
C ARG A 39 29.09 -10.60 -0.94
N GLY A 40 27.76 -10.83 -0.77
CA GLY A 40 27.08 -10.71 0.52
C GLY A 40 26.72 -9.27 0.90
N ARG A 41 26.84 -8.29 0.00
CA ARG A 41 26.48 -6.91 0.29
C ARG A 41 24.98 -6.74 0.11
N VAL A 42 24.35 -6.14 1.11
CA VAL A 42 22.92 -5.82 1.06
C VAL A 42 22.70 -4.50 0.35
N ARG A 43 21.74 -4.47 -0.56
CA ARG A 43 21.33 -3.31 -1.34
C ARG A 43 19.82 -3.18 -1.35
N ALA A 44 19.32 -1.96 -1.48
CA ALA A 44 17.89 -1.72 -1.63
C ALA A 44 17.62 -0.61 -2.64
N TRP A 45 16.56 -0.79 -3.41
CA TRP A 45 16.12 0.19 -4.40
C TRP A 45 14.62 0.43 -4.29
N SER A 46 14.24 1.66 -4.53
CA SER A 46 12.84 2.01 -4.68
C SER A 46 12.23 1.36 -5.93
N ARG A 47 10.91 1.36 -6.02
CA ARG A 47 10.17 0.92 -7.22
C ARG A 47 10.65 1.58 -8.52
N ARG A 48 11.21 2.80 -8.44
CA ARG A 48 11.72 3.57 -9.60
C ARG A 48 13.24 3.43 -9.79
N GLY A 49 13.90 2.55 -9.04
CA GLY A 49 15.31 2.28 -9.17
C GLY A 49 16.25 3.20 -8.37
N ALA A 50 15.73 4.14 -7.58
CA ALA A 50 16.59 4.95 -6.72
C ALA A 50 17.18 4.09 -5.60
N SER A 51 18.52 4.17 -5.39
CA SER A 51 19.23 3.46 -4.31
C SER A 51 18.86 4.06 -2.94
N LEU A 52 18.56 3.19 -1.98
CA LEU A 52 18.19 3.54 -0.62
C LEU A 52 19.01 2.79 0.44
N GLY A 53 19.98 1.97 0.02
CA GLY A 53 20.79 1.15 0.93
C GLY A 53 21.46 1.97 2.03
N ASP A 54 22.11 3.08 1.67
CA ASP A 54 22.84 3.93 2.61
C ASP A 54 21.93 4.60 3.65
N ARG A 55 20.66 4.87 3.28
CA ARG A 55 19.67 5.50 4.18
C ARG A 55 19.03 4.53 5.16
N LEU A 56 19.05 3.24 4.84
CA LEU A 56 18.35 2.18 5.56
C LEU A 56 19.30 1.16 6.20
N GLY A 57 20.60 1.39 6.21
CA GLY A 57 21.68 0.46 6.54
C GLY A 57 21.36 -0.49 7.70
N SER A 58 21.16 0.01 8.91
CA SER A 58 20.89 -0.84 10.09
C SER A 58 19.59 -1.64 10.04
N LEU A 59 18.62 -1.22 9.21
CA LEU A 59 17.40 -2.01 8.96
C LEU A 59 17.68 -3.17 8.01
N LEU A 60 18.59 -2.98 7.05
CA LEU A 60 18.85 -3.94 5.99
C LEU A 60 19.95 -4.97 6.37
N GLU A 61 20.84 -4.63 7.29
CA GLU A 61 21.95 -5.50 7.73
C GLU A 61 21.53 -6.94 8.02
N PRO A 62 20.42 -7.22 8.75
CA PRO A 62 20.02 -8.61 9.03
C PRO A 62 19.68 -9.43 7.78
N LEU A 63 19.39 -8.78 6.64
CA LEU A 63 19.17 -9.48 5.37
C LEU A 63 20.42 -10.22 4.87
N ALA A 64 21.61 -9.86 5.35
CA ALA A 64 22.85 -10.55 5.01
C ALA A 64 22.87 -12.04 5.44
N ALA A 65 21.96 -12.43 6.33
CA ALA A 65 21.77 -13.85 6.73
C ALA A 65 21.07 -14.69 5.64
N ALA A 66 20.40 -14.04 4.66
CA ALA A 66 19.80 -14.75 3.54
C ALA A 66 20.87 -15.24 2.53
N PRO A 67 20.55 -16.25 1.69
CA PRO A 67 21.46 -16.73 0.66
C PRO A 67 21.94 -15.60 -0.26
N ARG A 68 23.22 -15.63 -0.65
CA ARG A 68 23.79 -14.68 -1.62
C ARG A 68 23.12 -14.84 -2.98
N GLY A 69 23.02 -13.75 -3.76
CA GLY A 69 22.32 -13.76 -5.03
C GLY A 69 20.79 -13.80 -4.88
N THR A 70 20.26 -13.27 -3.78
CA THR A 70 18.80 -13.26 -3.51
C THR A 70 18.24 -11.86 -3.67
N VAL A 71 17.03 -11.77 -4.25
CA VAL A 71 16.24 -10.53 -4.39
C VAL A 71 14.86 -10.73 -3.82
N PHE A 72 14.55 -9.97 -2.79
CA PHE A 72 13.22 -9.90 -2.18
C PHE A 72 12.43 -8.68 -2.65
N ASP A 73 11.12 -8.86 -2.80
CA ASP A 73 10.17 -7.77 -3.03
C ASP A 73 9.48 -7.45 -1.70
N THR A 74 9.63 -6.24 -1.25
CA THR A 74 9.31 -5.86 0.13
C THR A 74 8.57 -4.52 0.18
N GLU A 75 7.88 -4.26 1.29
CA GLU A 75 7.35 -2.95 1.63
C GLU A 75 8.02 -2.43 2.90
N LEU A 76 8.60 -1.24 2.83
CA LEU A 76 9.10 -0.50 3.97
C LEU A 76 7.95 0.23 4.64
N VAL A 77 7.72 -0.03 5.92
CA VAL A 77 6.62 0.55 6.70
C VAL A 77 7.12 1.10 8.02
N ALA A 78 6.45 2.12 8.54
CA ALA A 78 6.62 2.56 9.92
C ALA A 78 5.37 2.14 10.69
N LEU A 79 5.54 1.37 11.76
CA LEU A 79 4.45 0.74 12.50
C LEU A 79 4.41 1.22 13.94
N SER A 80 3.20 1.46 14.40
CA SER A 80 2.84 1.54 15.81
C SER A 80 1.51 0.83 16.04
N SER A 81 1.14 0.61 17.29
CA SER A 81 -0.15 0.02 17.63
C SER A 81 -0.87 0.89 18.66
N CYS A 82 -2.19 1.01 18.52
CA CYS A 82 -3.06 1.66 19.47
C CYS A 82 -4.38 0.90 19.49
N ASP A 83 -4.83 0.51 20.69
CA ASP A 83 -6.09 -0.21 20.91
C ASP A 83 -6.30 -1.42 19.99
N GLY A 84 -5.24 -2.21 19.81
CA GLY A 84 -5.26 -3.41 18.94
C GLY A 84 -5.29 -3.14 17.44
N ARG A 85 -5.18 -1.87 17.01
CA ARG A 85 -5.10 -1.47 15.60
C ARG A 85 -3.67 -1.21 15.18
N VAL A 86 -3.35 -1.58 13.95
CA VAL A 86 -2.06 -1.24 13.31
C VAL A 86 -2.14 0.18 12.76
N ILE A 87 -1.27 1.03 13.25
CA ILE A 87 -1.11 2.39 12.72
C ILE A 87 0.09 2.37 11.77
N GLN A 88 -0.15 2.75 10.52
CA GLN A 88 0.87 2.86 9.48
C GLN A 88 1.16 4.34 9.24
N ASP A 89 2.38 4.76 9.56
CA ASP A 89 2.81 6.14 9.43
C ASP A 89 3.66 6.34 8.17
N PHE A 90 2.98 6.59 7.05
CA PHE A 90 3.65 6.85 5.77
C PHE A 90 4.54 8.12 5.80
N ALA A 91 4.20 9.13 6.59
CA ALA A 91 5.02 10.33 6.71
C ALA A 91 6.39 10.01 7.31
N THR A 92 6.45 9.13 8.31
CA THR A 92 7.72 8.62 8.87
C THR A 92 8.53 7.85 7.83
N VAL A 93 7.89 7.03 7.00
CA VAL A 93 8.59 6.34 5.88
C VAL A 93 9.15 7.35 4.88
N CYS A 94 8.41 8.40 4.52
CA CYS A 94 8.90 9.46 3.65
C CYS A 94 10.10 10.21 4.25
N ARG A 95 10.09 10.50 5.55
CA ARG A 95 11.23 11.12 6.25
C ARG A 95 12.50 10.29 6.11
N ALA A 96 12.41 8.98 6.31
CA ALA A 96 13.54 8.07 6.14
C ALA A 96 14.04 8.02 4.69
N THR A 97 13.12 7.81 3.73
CA THR A 97 13.47 7.51 2.35
C THR A 97 13.80 8.74 1.51
N LEU A 98 13.07 9.84 1.68
CA LEU A 98 13.22 11.05 0.88
C LEU A 98 14.14 12.08 1.53
N GLN A 99 14.07 12.22 2.86
CA GLN A 99 14.85 13.22 3.61
C GLN A 99 16.12 12.65 4.27
N GLY A 100 16.25 11.31 4.36
CA GLY A 100 17.38 10.65 4.98
C GLY A 100 17.42 10.82 6.51
N ASP A 101 16.28 11.01 7.16
CA ASP A 101 16.17 11.17 8.60
C ASP A 101 16.45 9.86 9.33
N ALA A 102 17.66 9.70 9.84
CA ALA A 102 18.08 8.51 10.56
C ALA A 102 17.37 8.33 11.92
N ALA A 103 16.84 9.39 12.52
CA ALA A 103 16.18 9.33 13.83
C ALA A 103 14.88 8.48 13.80
N VAL A 104 14.27 8.30 12.63
CA VAL A 104 13.06 7.48 12.48
C VAL A 104 13.36 5.98 12.24
N ALA A 105 14.62 5.60 12.04
CA ALA A 105 15.03 4.22 11.73
C ALA A 105 14.48 3.16 12.71
N PRO A 106 14.39 3.38 14.03
CA PRO A 106 13.84 2.40 14.96
C PRO A 106 12.36 2.06 14.73
N LYS A 107 11.59 2.95 14.08
CA LYS A 107 10.16 2.75 13.78
C LYS A 107 9.92 1.99 12.48
N LEU A 108 10.98 1.77 11.69
CA LEU A 108 10.87 1.16 10.37
C LEU A 108 10.91 -0.36 10.44
N HIS A 109 10.04 -0.97 9.65
CA HIS A 109 9.98 -2.41 9.44
C HIS A 109 10.01 -2.72 7.94
N LEU A 110 10.59 -3.84 7.58
CA LEU A 110 10.57 -4.36 6.22
C LEU A 110 9.67 -5.58 6.17
N VAL A 111 8.65 -5.55 5.32
CA VAL A 111 7.69 -6.66 5.15
C VAL A 111 7.90 -7.28 3.78
N ALA A 112 8.39 -8.50 3.72
CA ALA A 112 8.60 -9.22 2.48
C ALA A 112 7.32 -9.94 2.03
N PHE A 113 7.00 -9.85 0.73
CA PHE A 113 5.80 -10.43 0.15
C PHE A 113 6.03 -11.21 -1.16
N ASP A 114 7.26 -11.20 -1.70
CA ASP A 114 7.68 -12.05 -2.81
C ASP A 114 9.20 -12.21 -2.83
N VAL A 115 9.69 -13.24 -3.53
CA VAL A 115 11.09 -13.45 -3.86
C VAL A 115 11.24 -13.60 -5.38
N LEU A 116 12.24 -12.93 -5.95
CA LEU A 116 12.43 -12.83 -7.41
C LEU A 116 13.62 -13.63 -7.91
N GLU A 117 14.69 -13.64 -7.11
CA GLU A 117 15.88 -14.45 -7.31
C GLU A 117 16.24 -15.09 -5.97
N LEU A 118 16.67 -16.34 -5.97
CA LEU A 118 17.09 -17.06 -4.79
C LEU A 118 18.39 -17.82 -5.08
N ALA A 119 19.43 -17.52 -4.32
CA ALA A 119 20.77 -18.12 -4.47
C ALA A 119 21.33 -18.02 -5.91
N GLY A 120 20.98 -16.98 -6.65
CA GLY A 120 21.39 -16.75 -8.05
C GLY A 120 20.43 -17.29 -9.09
N GLU A 121 19.40 -18.04 -8.69
CA GLU A 121 18.40 -18.61 -9.60
C GLU A 121 17.20 -17.66 -9.74
N ASP A 122 16.77 -17.41 -10.99
CA ASP A 122 15.55 -16.63 -11.28
C ASP A 122 14.29 -17.46 -10.98
N VAL A 123 13.59 -17.12 -9.91
CA VAL A 123 12.37 -17.82 -9.47
C VAL A 123 11.09 -17.13 -9.93
N ARG A 124 11.15 -15.99 -10.66
CA ARG A 124 9.98 -15.25 -11.16
C ARG A 124 9.07 -16.09 -12.07
N PRO A 125 9.56 -17.04 -12.90
CA PRO A 125 8.71 -17.91 -13.69
C PRO A 125 7.85 -18.87 -12.88
N LEU A 126 8.23 -19.17 -11.64
CA LEU A 126 7.50 -20.10 -10.77
C LEU A 126 6.11 -19.54 -10.41
N PRO A 127 5.13 -20.44 -10.13
CA PRO A 127 3.86 -20.05 -9.52
C PRO A 127 4.08 -19.26 -8.23
N TRP A 128 3.22 -18.24 -7.96
CA TRP A 128 3.33 -17.43 -6.76
C TRP A 128 3.36 -18.28 -5.46
N VAL A 129 2.55 -19.34 -5.40
CA VAL A 129 2.53 -20.22 -4.22
C VAL A 129 3.91 -20.82 -3.93
N LYS A 130 4.67 -21.18 -4.97
CA LYS A 130 6.04 -21.71 -4.82
C LYS A 130 7.01 -20.61 -4.38
N ARG A 131 6.91 -19.42 -4.95
CA ARG A 131 7.73 -18.29 -4.51
C ARG A 131 7.43 -17.91 -3.06
N ALA A 132 6.16 -17.98 -2.62
CA ALA A 132 5.79 -17.74 -1.23
C ALA A 132 6.33 -18.81 -0.25
N GLU A 133 6.47 -20.07 -0.68
CA GLU A 133 7.16 -21.11 0.08
C GLU A 133 8.66 -20.78 0.21
N LEU A 134 9.33 -20.53 -0.91
CA LEU A 134 10.75 -20.13 -0.95
C LEU A 134 11.03 -18.88 -0.13
N LEU A 135 10.14 -17.89 -0.17
CA LEU A 135 10.24 -16.67 0.64
C LEU A 135 10.23 -17.00 2.14
N ARG A 136 9.31 -17.85 2.60
CA ARG A 136 9.23 -18.26 4.02
C ARG A 136 10.48 -18.99 4.51
N GLU A 137 11.11 -19.76 3.64
CA GLU A 137 12.32 -20.53 3.97
C GLU A 137 13.59 -19.68 3.95
N SER A 138 13.64 -18.64 3.10
CA SER A 138 14.86 -17.88 2.85
C SER A 138 14.92 -16.49 3.50
N PHE A 139 13.77 -15.89 3.87
CA PHE A 139 13.75 -14.55 4.44
C PHE A 139 14.11 -14.57 5.93
N PRO A 140 15.12 -13.80 6.37
CA PRO A 140 15.55 -13.78 7.77
C PRO A 140 14.56 -12.96 8.61
N ILE A 141 13.63 -13.65 9.28
CA ILE A 141 12.64 -13.02 10.15
C ILE A 141 13.32 -12.49 11.42
N GLY A 142 12.92 -11.31 11.88
CA GLY A 142 13.45 -10.67 13.08
C GLY A 142 12.51 -9.56 13.57
N ASP A 143 12.97 -8.77 14.54
CA ASP A 143 12.15 -7.74 15.17
C ASP A 143 11.57 -6.73 14.18
N ARG A 144 12.37 -6.38 13.16
CA ARG A 144 11.99 -5.41 12.13
C ARG A 144 11.88 -6.01 10.72
N LEU A 145 12.20 -7.30 10.54
CA LEU A 145 12.06 -8.04 9.29
C LEU A 145 10.89 -9.01 9.41
N ARG A 146 9.86 -8.82 8.63
CA ARG A 146 8.61 -9.57 8.71
C ARG A 146 8.21 -10.16 7.37
N LEU A 147 7.55 -11.31 7.42
CA LEU A 147 6.82 -11.84 6.27
C LEU A 147 5.40 -11.28 6.25
N VAL A 148 4.88 -11.05 5.05
CA VAL A 148 3.47 -10.74 4.89
C VAL A 148 2.61 -11.92 5.35
N HIS A 149 1.53 -11.64 6.07
CA HIS A 149 0.52 -12.65 6.38
C HIS A 149 -0.32 -12.95 5.14
N THR A 150 -0.48 -14.23 4.83
CA THR A 150 -1.24 -14.70 3.68
C THR A 150 -2.36 -15.63 4.12
N GLN A 151 -3.55 -15.46 3.54
CA GLN A 151 -4.73 -16.27 3.81
C GLN A 151 -5.62 -16.41 2.56
N PRO A 152 -6.55 -17.38 2.51
CA PRO A 152 -7.54 -17.44 1.44
C PRO A 152 -8.35 -16.14 1.36
N ALA A 153 -8.60 -15.66 0.14
CA ALA A 153 -9.29 -14.40 -0.06
C ALA A 153 -10.79 -14.55 0.25
N SER A 154 -11.29 -13.71 1.14
CA SER A 154 -12.72 -13.57 1.39
C SER A 154 -13.04 -12.10 1.71
N ARG A 155 -14.31 -11.70 1.46
CA ARG A 155 -14.78 -10.35 1.77
C ARG A 155 -14.69 -10.06 3.26
N THR A 156 -15.10 -11.03 4.10
CA THR A 156 -14.99 -10.92 5.57
C THR A 156 -13.55 -10.76 6.04
N ALA A 157 -12.61 -11.49 5.45
CA ALA A 157 -11.19 -11.33 5.78
C ALA A 157 -10.65 -9.96 5.35
N HIS A 158 -11.07 -9.44 4.19
CA HIS A 158 -10.74 -8.06 3.77
C HIS A 158 -11.28 -7.01 4.76
N GLU A 159 -12.54 -7.15 5.18
CA GLU A 159 -13.16 -6.24 6.15
C GLU A 159 -12.42 -6.26 7.51
N LYS A 160 -11.99 -7.44 7.96
CA LYS A 160 -11.15 -7.58 9.17
C LYS A 160 -9.81 -6.85 9.02
N LEU A 161 -9.14 -6.96 7.87
CA LEU A 161 -7.89 -6.21 7.63
C LEU A 161 -8.13 -4.69 7.69
N VAL A 162 -9.21 -4.21 7.08
CA VAL A 162 -9.59 -2.79 7.14
C VAL A 162 -9.88 -2.35 8.58
N ALA A 163 -10.61 -3.15 9.36
CA ALA A 163 -10.87 -2.87 10.77
C ALA A 163 -9.60 -2.82 11.63
N LEU A 164 -8.59 -3.63 11.30
CA LEU A 164 -7.27 -3.62 11.92
C LEU A 164 -6.41 -2.40 11.52
N GLY A 165 -6.84 -1.57 10.55
CA GLY A 165 -6.14 -0.35 10.15
C GLY A 165 -5.31 -0.49 8.87
N PHE A 166 -5.39 -1.61 8.15
CA PHE A 166 -4.72 -1.73 6.84
C PHE A 166 -5.43 -0.91 5.76
N GLU A 167 -4.68 -0.44 4.77
CA GLU A 167 -5.21 0.31 3.61
C GLU A 167 -6.19 -0.52 2.77
N GLY A 168 -6.22 -1.82 2.98
CA GLY A 168 -7.03 -2.79 2.27
C GLY A 168 -6.33 -4.13 2.13
N SER A 169 -6.47 -4.76 0.97
CA SER A 169 -5.84 -6.04 0.67
C SER A 169 -5.30 -6.13 -0.75
N VAL A 170 -4.33 -7.03 -0.95
CA VAL A 170 -3.83 -7.46 -2.25
C VAL A 170 -4.17 -8.92 -2.45
N LEU A 171 -4.93 -9.22 -3.50
CA LEU A 171 -5.27 -10.57 -3.91
C LEU A 171 -4.28 -11.05 -4.96
N LYS A 172 -3.76 -12.25 -4.80
CA LYS A 172 -2.79 -12.88 -5.71
C LYS A 172 -3.31 -14.24 -6.20
N ARG A 173 -3.16 -14.51 -7.48
CA ARG A 173 -3.45 -15.83 -8.07
C ARG A 173 -2.35 -16.82 -7.70
N PRO A 174 -2.64 -17.98 -7.05
CA PRO A 174 -1.62 -18.97 -6.65
C PRO A 174 -0.72 -19.44 -7.77
N GLY A 175 -1.28 -19.67 -8.97
CA GLY A 175 -0.54 -20.13 -10.14
C GLY A 175 0.17 -19.04 -10.94
N SER A 176 0.18 -17.76 -10.51
CA SER A 176 0.76 -16.68 -11.31
C SER A 176 2.27 -16.60 -11.22
N SER A 177 2.94 -16.45 -12.37
CA SER A 177 4.34 -16.01 -12.43
C SER A 177 4.47 -14.53 -12.07
N TYR A 178 5.68 -14.11 -11.67
CA TYR A 178 6.00 -12.71 -11.47
C TYR A 178 6.39 -12.07 -12.80
N ARG A 179 5.61 -11.09 -13.28
CA ARG A 179 5.84 -10.39 -14.54
C ARG A 179 5.92 -8.89 -14.31
N PRO A 180 6.87 -8.18 -14.96
CA PRO A 180 6.98 -6.73 -14.85
C PRO A 180 5.69 -6.00 -15.20
N GLY A 181 5.56 -4.81 -14.66
CA GLY A 181 4.45 -3.92 -14.96
C GLY A 181 3.12 -4.37 -14.35
N ARG A 182 2.02 -3.79 -14.84
CA ARG A 182 0.68 -3.97 -14.26
C ARG A 182 0.04 -5.28 -14.71
N GLN A 183 -0.31 -6.13 -13.74
CA GLN A 183 -0.86 -7.46 -13.98
C GLN A 183 -2.24 -7.63 -13.31
N THR A 184 -3.15 -8.36 -13.99
CA THR A 184 -4.48 -8.66 -13.47
C THR A 184 -4.50 -9.84 -12.50
N THR A 185 -3.42 -10.61 -12.43
CA THR A 185 -3.21 -11.72 -11.49
C THR A 185 -2.88 -11.24 -10.08
N TRP A 186 -2.55 -9.96 -9.91
CA TRP A 186 -2.48 -9.25 -8.64
C TRP A 186 -3.52 -8.14 -8.63
N ARG A 187 -4.44 -8.16 -7.66
CA ARG A 187 -5.52 -7.18 -7.55
C ARG A 187 -5.51 -6.52 -6.19
N LYS A 188 -5.50 -5.19 -6.17
CA LYS A 188 -5.63 -4.43 -4.91
C LYS A 188 -7.05 -3.96 -4.70
N TYR A 189 -7.53 -4.19 -3.50
CA TYR A 189 -8.79 -3.67 -2.96
C TYR A 189 -8.45 -2.71 -1.84
N LYS A 190 -8.76 -1.43 -2.02
CA LYS A 190 -8.59 -0.43 -0.98
C LYS A 190 -9.86 -0.32 -0.15
N ALA A 191 -9.69 -0.05 1.14
CA ALA A 191 -10.79 0.38 1.99
C ALA A 191 -11.49 1.56 1.34
N THR A 192 -12.81 1.61 1.48
CA THR A 192 -13.60 2.77 1.09
C THR A 192 -14.52 3.12 2.25
N HIS A 193 -14.18 4.20 2.92
CA HIS A 193 -15.01 4.82 3.94
C HIS A 193 -15.91 5.86 3.29
N ARG A 194 -17.04 6.13 3.92
CA ARG A 194 -18.01 7.10 3.44
C ARG A 194 -18.37 8.06 4.57
N ALA A 195 -18.59 9.31 4.23
CA ALA A 195 -19.06 10.32 5.15
C ALA A 195 -19.90 11.34 4.41
N THR A 196 -20.93 11.87 5.07
CA THR A 196 -21.77 12.95 4.54
C THR A 196 -21.14 14.29 4.86
N ALA A 197 -21.04 15.15 3.86
CA ALA A 197 -20.49 16.50 3.98
C ALA A 197 -21.32 17.51 3.21
N THR A 198 -21.25 18.79 3.58
CA THR A 198 -21.89 19.87 2.83
C THR A 198 -20.95 20.41 1.76
N LEU A 199 -21.37 20.49 0.51
CA LEU A 199 -20.60 21.12 -0.55
C LEU A 199 -20.63 22.65 -0.39
N CYS A 200 -19.48 23.25 -0.06
CA CYS A 200 -19.39 24.68 0.25
C CYS A 200 -18.98 25.55 -0.95
N ALA A 201 -18.11 25.05 -1.80
CA ALA A 201 -17.62 25.79 -2.96
C ALA A 201 -17.06 24.85 -4.03
N VAL A 202 -17.00 25.38 -5.26
CA VAL A 202 -16.27 24.78 -6.38
C VAL A 202 -15.31 25.83 -6.91
N ARG A 203 -14.04 25.48 -7.08
CA ARG A 203 -12.98 26.41 -7.45
C ARG A 203 -12.09 25.84 -8.56
N PRO A 204 -11.61 26.66 -9.49
CA PRO A 204 -10.59 26.26 -10.44
C PRO A 204 -9.23 26.06 -9.71
N GLY A 205 -8.50 25.04 -10.09
CA GLY A 205 -7.11 24.81 -9.69
C GLY A 205 -6.13 25.52 -10.63
N ARG A 206 -4.83 25.45 -10.29
CA ARG A 206 -3.76 26.11 -11.05
C ARG A 206 -3.53 25.49 -12.44
N ASP A 207 -3.78 24.18 -12.58
CA ASP A 207 -3.50 23.41 -13.79
C ASP A 207 -4.77 23.14 -14.65
N GLY A 208 -5.82 23.98 -14.49
CA GLY A 208 -7.10 23.78 -15.18
C GLY A 208 -8.03 22.75 -14.55
N ASP A 209 -7.59 22.08 -13.50
CA ASP A 209 -8.40 21.18 -12.70
C ASP A 209 -9.49 21.95 -11.93
N THR A 210 -10.52 21.23 -11.51
CA THR A 210 -11.58 21.79 -10.66
C THR A 210 -11.59 21.05 -9.33
N TYR A 211 -11.70 21.81 -8.24
CA TYR A 211 -11.77 21.28 -6.88
C TYR A 211 -13.07 21.68 -6.20
N ALA A 212 -13.63 20.72 -5.46
CA ALA A 212 -14.76 20.93 -4.56
C ALA A 212 -14.25 21.10 -3.13
N LEU A 213 -14.78 22.08 -2.43
CA LEU A 213 -14.56 22.31 -1.00
C LEU A 213 -15.80 21.87 -0.25
N CYS A 214 -15.64 20.89 0.65
CA CYS A 214 -16.72 20.35 1.46
C CYS A 214 -16.48 20.61 2.94
N ASP A 215 -17.56 20.82 3.70
CA ASP A 215 -17.54 20.84 5.16
C ASP A 215 -18.00 19.49 5.71
N LEU A 216 -17.13 18.84 6.47
CA LEU A 216 -17.35 17.57 7.14
C LEU A 216 -17.35 17.81 8.66
N GLY A 217 -18.50 18.19 9.21
CA GLY A 217 -18.65 18.42 10.65
C GLY A 217 -17.75 19.53 11.19
N GLY A 218 -17.67 20.67 10.51
CA GLY A 218 -16.80 21.82 10.86
C GLY A 218 -15.39 21.74 10.31
N ARG A 219 -15.07 20.65 9.59
CA ARG A 219 -13.77 20.42 8.99
C ARG A 219 -13.82 20.59 7.47
N ARG A 220 -12.93 21.41 6.93
CA ARG A 220 -12.81 21.61 5.49
C ARG A 220 -12.06 20.47 4.83
N VAL A 221 -12.66 19.88 3.79
CA VAL A 221 -12.12 18.82 2.95
C VAL A 221 -12.11 19.30 1.51
N THR A 222 -10.94 19.24 0.87
CA THR A 222 -10.79 19.53 -0.57
C THR A 222 -10.69 18.21 -1.33
N THR A 223 -11.45 18.10 -2.43
CA THR A 223 -11.49 16.90 -3.27
C THR A 223 -11.54 17.31 -4.75
N PRO A 224 -11.02 16.47 -5.68
CA PRO A 224 -11.27 16.68 -7.09
C PRO A 224 -12.78 16.83 -7.36
N GLY A 225 -13.14 17.75 -8.24
CA GLY A 225 -14.53 18.07 -8.57
C GLY A 225 -14.70 18.36 -10.05
N SER A 226 -15.87 18.88 -10.40
CA SER A 226 -16.17 19.41 -11.72
C SER A 226 -17.00 20.68 -11.61
N ALA A 227 -17.01 21.53 -12.63
CA ALA A 227 -17.81 22.75 -12.65
C ALA A 227 -19.31 22.49 -12.46
N ARG A 228 -19.80 21.30 -12.87
CA ARG A 228 -21.21 20.89 -12.69
C ARG A 228 -21.65 20.82 -11.23
N LEU A 229 -20.72 20.61 -10.31
CA LEU A 229 -21.01 20.61 -8.87
C LEU A 229 -21.40 21.99 -8.35
N GLY A 230 -21.13 23.06 -9.10
CA GLY A 230 -21.52 24.44 -8.72
C GLY A 230 -23.00 24.60 -8.43
N ALA A 231 -23.86 23.86 -9.14
CA ALA A 231 -25.31 23.87 -8.93
C ALA A 231 -25.76 23.19 -7.62
N LEU A 232 -24.84 22.47 -6.95
CA LEU A 232 -25.12 21.69 -5.74
C LEU A 232 -24.50 22.34 -4.49
N ILE A 233 -23.97 23.55 -4.59
CA ILE A 233 -23.43 24.29 -3.44
C ILE A 233 -24.51 24.46 -2.38
N GLY A 234 -24.20 24.17 -1.13
CA GLY A 234 -25.13 24.15 0.00
C GLY A 234 -25.81 22.79 0.22
N GLN A 235 -25.71 21.85 -0.72
CA GLN A 235 -26.34 20.53 -0.59
C GLN A 235 -25.41 19.53 0.08
N GLN A 236 -26.02 18.46 0.60
CA GLN A 236 -25.29 17.32 1.14
C GLN A 236 -24.73 16.44 0.01
N VAL A 237 -23.50 16.00 0.17
CA VAL A 237 -22.80 15.10 -0.72
C VAL A 237 -22.16 13.97 0.07
N GLU A 238 -22.06 12.78 -0.51
CA GLU A 238 -21.29 11.69 0.08
C GLU A 238 -19.85 11.76 -0.39
N LEU A 239 -18.93 11.83 0.58
CA LEU A 239 -17.50 11.68 0.36
C LEU A 239 -17.12 10.21 0.51
N ALA A 240 -16.36 9.67 -0.44
CA ALA A 240 -15.68 8.40 -0.33
C ALA A 240 -14.18 8.66 -0.20
N TYR A 241 -13.52 8.02 0.78
CA TYR A 241 -12.10 8.17 1.04
C TYR A 241 -11.48 6.83 1.45
N SER A 242 -10.15 6.69 1.31
CA SER A 242 -9.45 5.44 1.60
C SER A 242 -9.07 5.29 3.08
N ARG A 243 -8.74 6.39 3.75
CA ARG A 243 -8.39 6.43 5.18
C ARG A 243 -8.37 7.86 5.72
N VAL A 244 -8.22 7.94 7.05
CA VAL A 244 -7.90 9.18 7.78
C VAL A 244 -6.46 9.10 8.25
N ASP A 245 -5.64 10.11 7.97
CA ASP A 245 -4.27 10.22 8.47
C ASP A 245 -4.25 10.68 9.94
N ALA A 246 -3.06 10.63 10.57
CA ALA A 246 -2.88 11.01 11.98
C ALA A 246 -3.26 12.49 12.27
N ASP A 247 -3.09 13.40 11.30
CA ASP A 247 -3.54 14.79 11.36
C ASP A 247 -5.05 14.93 11.04
N GLY A 248 -5.71 13.80 10.84
CA GLY A 248 -7.11 13.66 10.47
C GLY A 248 -7.38 13.90 8.97
N SER A 249 -6.41 14.18 8.08
CA SER A 249 -6.63 14.38 6.64
C SER A 249 -7.22 13.15 5.98
N LEU A 250 -8.17 13.36 5.06
CA LEU A 250 -8.75 12.27 4.28
C LEU A 250 -7.89 12.00 3.05
N ARG A 251 -7.55 10.72 2.83
CA ARG A 251 -6.77 10.28 1.65
C ARG A 251 -7.66 9.79 0.52
N GLU A 252 -7.25 10.10 -0.70
CA GLU A 252 -7.94 9.71 -1.93
C GLU A 252 -9.44 10.06 -1.89
N VAL A 253 -9.77 11.19 -1.28
CA VAL A 253 -11.14 11.65 -1.14
C VAL A 253 -11.75 12.01 -2.49
N ARG A 254 -13.01 11.63 -2.68
CA ARG A 254 -13.80 12.01 -3.85
C ARG A 254 -15.27 12.13 -3.48
N ILE A 255 -16.02 12.94 -4.20
CA ILE A 255 -17.49 12.92 -4.12
C ILE A 255 -17.96 11.64 -4.82
N SER A 256 -18.64 10.76 -4.08
CA SER A 256 -19.15 9.47 -4.57
C SER A 256 -20.63 9.53 -4.91
N ARG A 257 -21.39 10.41 -4.28
CA ARG A 257 -22.81 10.60 -4.50
C ARG A 257 -23.21 12.07 -4.24
N THR A 258 -24.15 12.56 -5.01
CA THR A 258 -24.77 13.90 -4.88
C THR A 258 -26.29 13.75 -4.77
N GLY A 259 -26.98 14.81 -4.34
CA GLY A 259 -28.44 14.80 -4.22
C GLY A 259 -28.93 13.81 -3.16
N LEU A 260 -28.30 13.81 -1.98
CA LEU A 260 -28.73 12.99 -0.85
C LEU A 260 -30.05 13.50 -0.30
N GLU A 261 -31.03 12.61 -0.20
CA GLU A 261 -32.32 12.89 0.44
C GLU A 261 -32.20 12.64 1.97
N PRO A 262 -33.07 13.25 2.81
CA PRO A 262 -33.04 13.04 4.27
C PRO A 262 -32.99 11.57 4.70
N ARG A 263 -33.65 10.69 3.97
CA ARG A 263 -33.64 9.22 4.19
C ARG A 263 -32.28 8.55 3.94
N ASP A 264 -31.38 9.22 3.21
CA ASP A 264 -30.03 8.71 2.91
C ASP A 264 -29.01 9.13 3.98
N LEU A 265 -29.45 9.90 4.99
CA LEU A 265 -28.61 10.50 6.05
C LEU A 265 -28.72 9.78 7.40
N ALA A 266 -29.54 8.73 7.51
CA ALA A 266 -29.80 7.96 8.72
C ALA A 266 -28.76 6.84 8.95
#